data_9689c2964eae12cdc0007a3499c48d7c
#
_entry.id   9689c2964eae12cdc0007a3499c48d7c
#
_cell.length_a   1.000
_cell.length_b   1.000
_cell.length_c   1.000
_cell.angle_alpha   90.00
_cell.angle_beta   90.00
_cell.angle_gamma   90.00
#
_symmetry.space_group_name_H-M   'P 1'
#
loop_
_entity.id
_entity.type
_entity.pdbx_description
1 polymer ?
#
loop_
_entity_poly.entity_id
_entity_poly.type
_entity_poly.pdbx_seq_one_letter_code
_entity_poly.pdbx_strand_id
1 'polypeptide(L)'
;MKTSHYLKKASAVCMAAAMMTGCASGSSGTNGKTLTVGLNTGFNGIFSPLYYQTVYDDYVIEMVYQSMLSYDRDNQLQPELATEQPTISEDGSTLTFKLKKGVKFSDGSKLDADDVVLTFTAMADPSYTGRFSTYVDYLEGYKEYHEGDAKTLSGVEKIDDYTVAFHLATPRIDAISQVGTFP
;
A
#
# COMPACT_ATOMS: atom_id res chain seq x y z
N MET A 1 -22.02 59.72 -36.38
CA MET A 1 -22.61 58.61 -35.55
C MET A 1 -21.89 57.26 -35.71
N LYS A 2 -20.58 57.22 -36.01
CA LYS A 2 -19.83 55.95 -36.18
C LYS A 2 -18.81 55.62 -35.03
N THR A 3 -18.53 56.54 -34.14
CA THR A 3 -17.56 56.44 -33.07
C THR A 3 -18.04 55.63 -31.85
N SER A 4 -19.38 55.53 -31.65
CA SER A 4 -19.95 54.82 -30.48
C SER A 4 -19.84 53.29 -30.56
N HIS A 5 -19.77 52.72 -31.77
CA HIS A 5 -19.69 51.28 -31.95
C HIS A 5 -18.30 50.71 -31.70
N TYR A 6 -17.24 51.50 -31.95
CA TYR A 6 -15.87 51.05 -31.69
C TYR A 6 -15.52 51.10 -30.22
N LEU A 7 -16.07 52.07 -29.47
CA LEU A 7 -15.86 52.15 -28.03
C LEU A 7 -16.49 50.97 -27.29
N LYS A 8 -17.70 50.53 -27.72
CA LYS A 8 -18.37 49.35 -27.12
C LYS A 8 -17.65 48.01 -27.43
N LYS A 9 -17.03 47.90 -28.60
CA LYS A 9 -16.25 46.72 -28.97
C LYS A 9 -14.90 46.68 -28.25
N ALA A 10 -14.25 47.83 -28.03
CA ALA A 10 -13.02 47.90 -27.26
C ALA A 10 -13.23 47.56 -25.78
N SER A 11 -14.34 48.02 -25.16
CA SER A 11 -14.67 47.64 -23.77
C SER A 11 -14.93 46.13 -23.60
N ALA A 12 -15.58 45.48 -24.57
CA ALA A 12 -15.86 44.05 -24.51
C ALA A 12 -14.58 43.20 -24.63
N VAL A 13 -13.64 43.64 -25.46
CA VAL A 13 -12.34 42.95 -25.63
C VAL A 13 -11.45 43.13 -24.38
N CYS A 14 -11.45 44.31 -23.75
CA CYS A 14 -10.71 44.51 -22.49
C CYS A 14 -11.29 43.70 -21.31
N MET A 15 -12.62 43.51 -21.22
CA MET A 15 -13.20 42.67 -20.19
C MET A 15 -12.92 41.20 -20.44
N ALA A 16 -12.86 40.70 -21.65
CA ALA A 16 -12.51 39.32 -21.95
C ALA A 16 -11.03 39.01 -21.63
N ALA A 17 -10.13 39.98 -21.86
CA ALA A 17 -8.72 39.84 -21.51
C ALA A 17 -8.48 39.86 -19.98
N ALA A 18 -9.29 40.59 -19.22
CA ALA A 18 -9.17 40.63 -17.76
C ALA A 18 -9.61 39.33 -17.05
N MET A 19 -10.44 38.48 -17.68
CA MET A 19 -10.85 37.20 -17.12
C MET A 19 -9.84 36.08 -17.35
N MET A 20 -8.87 36.25 -18.26
CA MET A 20 -7.81 35.25 -18.48
C MET A 20 -6.60 35.40 -17.55
N THR A 21 -6.51 36.49 -16.77
CA THR A 21 -5.41 36.70 -15.83
C THR A 21 -5.67 36.15 -14.42
N GLY A 22 -6.83 35.53 -14.19
CA GLY A 22 -7.24 35.05 -12.87
C GLY A 22 -6.68 33.70 -12.47
N CYS A 23 -5.96 32.97 -13.34
CA CYS A 23 -5.43 31.63 -13.02
C CYS A 23 -3.91 31.56 -12.82
N ALA A 24 -3.24 32.70 -12.71
CA ALA A 24 -1.80 32.76 -12.46
C ALA A 24 -1.50 33.38 -11.11
N SER A 25 -2.21 32.96 -10.05
CA SER A 25 -1.83 33.30 -8.68
C SER A 25 -0.90 32.24 -8.12
N GLY A 26 0.38 32.52 -8.24
CA GLY A 26 1.34 32.25 -7.19
C GLY A 26 1.66 30.82 -6.87
N SER A 27 2.29 30.11 -7.78
CA SER A 27 3.28 29.13 -7.36
C SER A 27 4.57 29.90 -7.03
N SER A 28 4.75 30.30 -5.78
CA SER A 28 6.07 30.70 -5.27
C SER A 28 6.99 29.49 -5.42
N GLY A 29 8.08 29.69 -6.20
CA GLY A 29 9.00 28.66 -6.60
C GLY A 29 9.59 27.86 -5.45
N THR A 30 9.13 26.63 -5.34
CA THR A 30 9.92 25.53 -4.86
C THR A 30 10.43 24.78 -6.08
N ASN A 31 11.72 24.55 -6.15
CA ASN A 31 12.37 23.85 -7.25
C ASN A 31 11.64 22.54 -7.58
N GLY A 32 10.75 22.58 -8.53
CA GLY A 32 10.26 21.62 -9.47
C GLY A 32 9.98 20.15 -9.10
N LYS A 33 9.80 19.78 -7.83
CA LYS A 33 9.62 18.37 -7.43
C LYS A 33 8.49 18.14 -6.42
N THR A 34 7.53 19.04 -6.32
CA THR A 34 6.40 18.87 -5.41
C THR A 34 5.18 18.40 -6.21
N LEU A 35 4.66 17.21 -5.86
CA LEU A 35 3.36 16.73 -6.30
C LEU A 35 2.34 17.09 -5.22
N THR A 36 1.28 17.80 -5.60
CA THR A 36 0.16 18.10 -4.70
C THR A 36 -1.02 17.21 -5.08
N VAL A 37 -1.49 16.39 -4.13
CA VAL A 37 -2.67 15.55 -4.29
C VAL A 37 -3.80 16.12 -3.46
N GLY A 38 -4.93 16.43 -4.11
CA GLY A 38 -6.14 16.90 -3.44
C GLY A 38 -6.99 15.72 -2.97
N LEU A 39 -7.43 15.76 -1.72
CA LEU A 39 -8.35 14.80 -1.15
C LEU A 39 -9.64 15.50 -0.74
N ASN A 40 -10.78 14.77 -0.74
CA ASN A 40 -12.08 15.32 -0.37
C ASN A 40 -12.35 15.28 1.14
N THR A 41 -11.49 14.63 1.92
CA THR A 41 -11.51 14.65 3.39
C THR A 41 -10.10 14.56 3.95
N GLY A 42 -9.95 14.81 5.25
CA GLY A 42 -8.66 14.75 5.94
C GLY A 42 -8.25 13.32 6.32
N PHE A 43 -7.00 13.19 6.72
CA PHE A 43 -6.44 11.97 7.30
C PHE A 43 -6.90 11.78 8.75
N ASN A 44 -7.00 10.51 9.20
CA ASN A 44 -7.07 10.20 10.63
C ASN A 44 -5.68 10.30 11.28
N GLY A 45 -4.61 10.22 10.48
CA GLY A 45 -3.23 10.32 10.95
C GLY A 45 -2.64 9.01 11.49
N ILE A 46 -3.24 7.87 11.16
CA ILE A 46 -2.74 6.53 11.50
C ILE A 46 -2.08 5.94 10.26
N PHE A 47 -0.80 6.24 10.06
CA PHE A 47 -0.04 5.79 8.89
C PHE A 47 0.73 4.48 9.12
N SER A 48 0.20 3.61 9.97
CA SER A 48 0.72 2.26 10.18
C SER A 48 -0.08 1.25 9.34
N PRO A 49 0.57 0.40 8.50
CA PRO A 49 -0.11 -0.65 7.75
C PRO A 49 -0.96 -1.57 8.63
N LEU A 50 -0.50 -1.83 9.86
CA LEU A 50 -1.20 -2.70 10.81
C LEU A 50 -2.46 -2.08 11.42
N TYR A 51 -2.59 -0.74 11.49
CA TYR A 51 -3.61 -0.08 12.31
C TYR A 51 -4.44 0.98 11.61
N TYR A 52 -4.17 1.31 10.35
CA TYR A 52 -4.96 2.31 9.63
C TYR A 52 -6.42 1.89 9.49
N GLN A 53 -7.32 2.89 9.43
CA GLN A 53 -8.76 2.66 9.40
C GLN A 53 -9.45 3.33 8.23
N THR A 54 -8.79 4.26 7.54
CA THR A 54 -9.37 5.00 6.43
C THR A 54 -8.53 4.83 5.16
N VAL A 55 -9.22 4.83 4.02
CA VAL A 55 -8.56 4.80 2.70
C VAL A 55 -7.64 6.01 2.47
N TYR A 56 -7.87 7.13 3.16
CA TYR A 56 -7.02 8.31 3.03
C TYR A 56 -5.66 8.13 3.70
N ASP A 57 -5.64 7.47 4.87
CA ASP A 57 -4.39 7.07 5.53
C ASP A 57 -3.67 6.00 4.69
N ASP A 58 -4.42 5.08 4.07
CA ASP A 58 -3.91 4.04 3.19
C ASP A 58 -3.18 4.62 1.97
N TYR A 59 -3.68 5.69 1.35
CA TYR A 59 -2.97 6.35 0.24
C TYR A 59 -1.57 6.83 0.63
N VAL A 60 -1.34 7.21 1.89
CA VAL A 60 -0.01 7.57 2.38
C VAL A 60 0.82 6.31 2.61
N ILE A 61 0.21 5.26 3.15
CA ILE A 61 0.86 3.97 3.38
C ILE A 61 1.35 3.39 2.06
N GLU A 62 0.52 3.34 1.02
CA GLU A 62 0.90 2.87 -0.32
C GLU A 62 2.05 3.67 -0.97
N MET A 63 2.23 4.94 -0.59
CA MET A 63 3.37 5.74 -1.07
C MET A 63 4.66 5.53 -0.29
N VAL A 64 4.60 4.98 0.93
CA VAL A 64 5.74 4.89 1.86
C VAL A 64 6.20 3.45 2.05
N TYR A 65 5.26 2.50 2.05
CA TYR A 65 5.52 1.08 2.25
C TYR A 65 5.42 0.30 0.94
N GLN A 66 6.03 -0.86 0.91
CA GLN A 66 5.96 -1.80 -0.21
C GLN A 66 5.47 -3.15 0.30
N SER A 67 4.82 -3.91 -0.58
CA SER A 67 4.33 -5.26 -0.32
C SER A 67 5.07 -6.28 -1.20
N MET A 68 4.88 -7.56 -0.95
CA MET A 68 5.49 -8.60 -1.78
C MET A 68 4.96 -8.57 -3.22
N LEU A 69 3.66 -8.29 -3.38
CA LEU A 69 2.98 -8.10 -4.67
C LEU A 69 2.22 -6.77 -4.66
N SER A 70 2.03 -6.17 -5.82
CA SER A 70 1.20 -4.98 -6.00
C SER A 70 0.27 -5.16 -7.21
N TYR A 71 -0.82 -4.39 -7.27
CA TYR A 71 -1.70 -4.39 -8.43
C TYR A 71 -1.21 -3.38 -9.48
N ASP A 72 -1.14 -3.82 -10.73
CA ASP A 72 -0.91 -2.93 -11.86
C ASP A 72 -2.20 -2.20 -12.29
N ARG A 73 -2.10 -1.38 -13.36
CA ARG A 73 -3.24 -0.60 -13.89
C ARG A 73 -4.36 -1.46 -14.45
N ASP A 74 -4.07 -2.70 -14.83
CA ASP A 74 -5.03 -3.67 -15.35
C ASP A 74 -5.57 -4.58 -14.24
N ASN A 75 -5.31 -4.21 -12.97
CA ASN A 75 -5.70 -4.96 -11.78
C ASN A 75 -5.13 -6.39 -11.75
N GLN A 76 -3.90 -6.56 -12.25
CA GLN A 76 -3.18 -7.82 -12.19
C GLN A 76 -2.11 -7.76 -11.13
N LEU A 77 -1.96 -8.82 -10.33
CA LEU A 77 -0.90 -8.93 -9.33
C LEU A 77 0.48 -9.03 -10.00
N GLN A 78 1.36 -8.12 -9.63
CA GLN A 78 2.75 -8.04 -10.10
C GLN A 78 3.72 -8.16 -8.93
N PRO A 79 4.89 -8.80 -9.13
CA PRO A 79 5.93 -8.85 -8.11
C PRO A 79 6.50 -7.47 -7.80
N GLU A 80 6.53 -7.09 -6.50
CA GLU A 80 7.12 -5.84 -6.02
C GLU A 80 8.33 -6.10 -5.14
N LEU A 81 8.19 -6.50 -3.87
CA LEU A 81 9.31 -7.00 -3.05
C LEU A 81 9.65 -8.45 -3.39
N ALA A 82 8.69 -9.22 -3.90
CA ALA A 82 8.96 -10.55 -4.43
C ALA A 82 9.71 -10.48 -5.78
N THR A 83 10.49 -11.50 -6.09
CA THR A 83 11.20 -11.63 -7.38
C THR A 83 10.29 -12.11 -8.50
N GLU A 84 9.25 -12.87 -8.17
CA GLU A 84 8.31 -13.54 -9.08
C GLU A 84 6.97 -13.79 -8.37
N GLN A 85 5.98 -14.29 -9.08
CA GLN A 85 4.74 -14.78 -8.45
C GLN A 85 5.06 -15.92 -7.47
N PRO A 86 4.28 -16.06 -6.37
CA PRO A 86 4.51 -17.15 -5.42
C PRO A 86 4.35 -18.51 -6.08
N THR A 87 5.14 -19.47 -5.65
CA THR A 87 4.91 -20.88 -5.97
C THR A 87 3.79 -21.40 -5.06
N ILE A 88 2.85 -22.14 -5.65
CA ILE A 88 1.72 -22.76 -4.94
C ILE A 88 1.96 -24.26 -4.92
N SER A 89 1.79 -24.91 -3.76
CA SER A 89 1.85 -26.38 -3.65
C SER A 89 0.71 -27.05 -4.47
N GLU A 90 0.89 -28.32 -4.82
CA GLU A 90 -0.10 -29.06 -5.63
C GLU A 90 -1.49 -29.12 -4.99
N ASP A 91 -1.53 -29.17 -3.65
CA ASP A 91 -2.78 -29.17 -2.87
C ASP A 91 -3.33 -27.77 -2.59
N GLY A 92 -2.61 -26.70 -3.00
CA GLY A 92 -3.01 -25.33 -2.81
C GLY A 92 -2.86 -24.81 -1.36
N SER A 93 -2.25 -25.59 -0.47
CA SER A 93 -2.15 -25.25 0.96
C SER A 93 -0.94 -24.40 1.31
N THR A 94 0.09 -24.31 0.45
CA THR A 94 1.31 -23.56 0.71
C THR A 94 1.61 -22.56 -0.39
N LEU A 95 1.88 -21.30 0.01
CA LEU A 95 2.33 -20.23 -0.87
C LEU A 95 3.77 -19.88 -0.50
N THR A 96 4.70 -19.99 -1.45
CA THR A 96 6.11 -19.66 -1.22
C THR A 96 6.52 -18.44 -2.01
N PHE A 97 6.99 -17.41 -1.32
CA PHE A 97 7.49 -16.17 -1.90
C PHE A 97 9.01 -16.09 -1.82
N LYS A 98 9.64 -15.64 -2.90
CA LYS A 98 11.07 -15.30 -2.94
C LYS A 98 11.24 -13.80 -2.96
N LEU A 99 11.97 -13.25 -2.00
CA LEU A 99 12.19 -11.83 -1.84
C LEU A 99 13.38 -11.32 -2.65
N LYS A 100 13.33 -10.07 -3.09
CA LYS A 100 14.45 -9.39 -3.72
C LYS A 100 15.56 -9.16 -2.70
N LYS A 101 16.80 -9.48 -3.10
CA LYS A 101 17.98 -9.24 -2.24
C LYS A 101 18.42 -7.78 -2.32
N GLY A 102 18.96 -7.27 -1.22
CA GLY A 102 19.55 -5.93 -1.16
C GLY A 102 18.55 -4.79 -1.02
N VAL A 103 17.26 -5.10 -0.81
CA VAL A 103 16.26 -4.10 -0.41
C VAL A 103 16.59 -3.60 0.99
N LYS A 104 16.35 -2.31 1.23
CA LYS A 104 16.63 -1.65 2.50
C LYS A 104 15.46 -0.82 2.94
N PHE A 105 15.24 -0.76 4.25
CA PHE A 105 14.38 0.23 4.86
C PHE A 105 14.99 1.64 4.76
N SER A 106 14.21 2.66 5.05
CA SER A 106 14.64 4.07 5.00
C SER A 106 15.77 4.43 5.98
N ASP A 107 15.94 3.65 7.05
CA ASP A 107 17.03 3.77 8.01
C ASP A 107 18.32 3.07 7.58
N GLY A 108 18.28 2.35 6.45
CA GLY A 108 19.41 1.62 5.86
C GLY A 108 19.54 0.16 6.32
N SER A 109 18.69 -0.32 7.24
CA SER A 109 18.64 -1.74 7.62
C SER A 109 18.20 -2.60 6.43
N LYS A 110 18.55 -3.88 6.44
CA LYS A 110 18.16 -4.82 5.37
C LYS A 110 16.71 -5.25 5.60
N LEU A 111 15.99 -5.47 4.50
CA LEU A 111 14.76 -6.22 4.49
C LEU A 111 15.07 -7.67 4.18
N ASP A 112 14.56 -8.59 4.99
CA ASP A 112 14.66 -10.02 4.79
C ASP A 112 13.37 -10.77 5.22
N ALA A 113 13.41 -12.11 5.20
CA ALA A 113 12.25 -12.95 5.52
C ALA A 113 11.80 -12.83 6.98
N ASP A 114 12.68 -12.44 7.92
CA ASP A 114 12.30 -12.23 9.32
C ASP A 114 11.31 -11.05 9.45
N ASP A 115 11.45 -10.00 8.63
CA ASP A 115 10.53 -8.85 8.64
C ASP A 115 9.12 -9.25 8.19
N VAL A 116 9.04 -10.11 7.16
CA VAL A 116 7.76 -10.66 6.69
C VAL A 116 7.13 -11.53 7.78
N VAL A 117 7.89 -12.48 8.35
CA VAL A 117 7.40 -13.34 9.46
C VAL A 117 6.92 -12.48 10.63
N LEU A 118 7.68 -11.44 11.01
CA LEU A 118 7.31 -10.54 12.10
C LEU A 118 5.98 -9.82 11.82
N THR A 119 5.78 -9.31 10.60
CA THR A 119 4.57 -8.60 10.20
C THR A 119 3.32 -9.47 10.40
N PHE A 120 3.33 -10.68 9.84
CA PHE A 120 2.18 -11.58 9.93
C PHE A 120 2.00 -12.18 11.32
N THR A 121 3.09 -12.43 12.05
CA THR A 121 3.03 -12.86 13.46
C THR A 121 2.42 -11.77 14.34
N ALA A 122 2.75 -10.49 14.10
CA ALA A 122 2.18 -9.38 14.85
C ALA A 122 0.66 -9.25 14.63
N MET A 123 0.14 -9.54 13.43
CA MET A 123 -1.30 -9.57 13.16
C MET A 123 -2.03 -10.74 13.84
N ALA A 124 -1.33 -11.83 14.10
CA ALA A 124 -1.87 -13.00 14.79
C ALA A 124 -1.76 -12.91 16.32
N ASP A 125 -0.98 -11.96 16.85
CA ASP A 125 -0.74 -11.82 18.30
C ASP A 125 -2.05 -11.55 19.06
N PRO A 126 -2.25 -12.17 20.25
CA PRO A 126 -3.43 -11.93 21.11
C PRO A 126 -3.68 -10.44 21.45
N SER A 127 -2.62 -9.66 21.50
CA SER A 127 -2.71 -8.22 21.81
C SER A 127 -3.03 -7.34 20.59
N TYR A 128 -3.07 -7.91 19.38
CA TYR A 128 -3.34 -7.15 18.17
C TYR A 128 -4.79 -6.68 18.13
N THR A 129 -4.97 -5.37 18.03
CA THR A 129 -6.30 -4.71 18.01
C THR A 129 -6.65 -4.12 16.65
N GLY A 130 -5.82 -4.35 15.63
CA GLY A 130 -6.06 -3.89 14.28
C GLY A 130 -7.13 -4.71 13.56
N ARG A 131 -7.53 -4.26 12.38
CA ARG A 131 -8.62 -4.86 11.60
C ARG A 131 -8.19 -6.01 10.68
N PHE A 132 -6.89 -6.28 10.57
CA PHE A 132 -6.34 -7.19 9.57
C PHE A 132 -6.09 -8.63 10.09
N SER A 133 -6.61 -8.99 11.26
CA SER A 133 -6.56 -10.38 11.77
C SER A 133 -7.15 -11.39 10.78
N THR A 134 -8.14 -10.97 9.97
CA THR A 134 -8.73 -11.80 8.91
C THR A 134 -7.77 -12.15 7.77
N TYR A 135 -6.60 -11.50 7.71
CA TYR A 135 -5.54 -11.82 6.73
C TYR A 135 -4.63 -12.95 7.19
N VAL A 136 -4.76 -13.36 8.44
CA VAL A 136 -3.94 -14.40 9.08
C VAL A 136 -4.75 -15.49 9.78
N ASP A 137 -6.06 -15.30 10.00
CA ASP A 137 -6.92 -16.22 10.75
C ASP A 137 -7.11 -17.59 10.10
N TYR A 138 -6.78 -17.72 8.82
CA TYR A 138 -6.82 -18.96 8.05
C TYR A 138 -5.45 -19.64 7.91
N LEU A 139 -4.40 -19.08 8.51
CA LEU A 139 -3.08 -19.69 8.54
C LEU A 139 -3.02 -20.84 9.55
N GLU A 140 -2.19 -21.84 9.27
CA GLU A 140 -1.98 -22.93 10.19
C GLU A 140 -1.49 -22.44 11.56
N GLY A 141 -2.04 -23.02 12.63
CA GLY A 141 -1.67 -22.68 14.01
C GLY A 141 -2.08 -21.27 14.45
N TYR A 142 -2.87 -20.53 13.67
CA TYR A 142 -3.36 -19.20 14.06
C TYR A 142 -4.11 -19.25 15.40
N LYS A 143 -5.05 -20.18 15.54
CA LYS A 143 -5.90 -20.27 16.74
C LYS A 143 -5.07 -20.54 17.97
N GLU A 144 -4.21 -21.53 17.92
CA GLU A 144 -3.35 -21.95 19.03
C GLU A 144 -2.38 -20.83 19.44
N TYR A 145 -1.85 -20.09 18.46
CA TYR A 145 -0.99 -18.94 18.72
C TYR A 145 -1.77 -17.77 19.32
N HIS A 146 -2.93 -17.43 18.74
CA HIS A 146 -3.77 -16.31 19.19
C HIS A 146 -4.38 -16.56 20.60
N GLU A 147 -4.69 -17.81 20.95
CA GLU A 147 -5.20 -18.19 22.27
C GLU A 147 -4.06 -18.36 23.32
N GLY A 148 -2.80 -18.31 22.88
CA GLY A 148 -1.63 -18.42 23.76
C GLY A 148 -1.21 -19.87 24.06
N ASP A 149 -1.79 -20.84 23.36
CA ASP A 149 -1.47 -22.26 23.49
C ASP A 149 -0.18 -22.65 22.74
N ALA A 150 0.18 -21.86 21.71
CA ALA A 150 1.44 -21.99 20.97
C ALA A 150 2.32 -20.74 21.16
N LYS A 151 3.64 -20.92 21.07
CA LYS A 151 4.62 -19.83 21.18
C LYS A 151 4.95 -19.17 19.83
N THR A 152 4.63 -19.84 18.74
CA THR A 152 4.95 -19.41 17.38
C THR A 152 3.77 -19.68 16.46
N LEU A 153 3.58 -18.81 15.48
CA LEU A 153 2.62 -19.00 14.40
C LEU A 153 3.23 -19.95 13.36
N SER A 154 2.76 -21.20 13.28
CA SER A 154 3.30 -22.20 12.34
C SER A 154 2.94 -21.92 10.89
N GLY A 155 1.89 -21.13 10.65
CA GLY A 155 1.41 -20.78 9.32
C GLY A 155 2.29 -19.80 8.56
N VAL A 156 3.35 -19.24 9.17
CA VAL A 156 4.33 -18.38 8.47
C VAL A 156 5.73 -18.91 8.81
N GLU A 157 6.44 -19.37 7.78
CA GLU A 157 7.74 -20.02 7.93
C GLU A 157 8.83 -19.27 7.15
N LYS A 158 9.92 -18.94 7.83
CA LYS A 158 11.17 -18.54 7.19
C LYS A 158 11.91 -19.76 6.66
N ILE A 159 11.96 -19.96 5.35
CA ILE A 159 12.74 -21.04 4.72
C ILE A 159 14.22 -20.68 4.68
N ASP A 160 14.53 -19.45 4.24
CA ASP A 160 15.86 -18.84 4.26
C ASP A 160 15.73 -17.31 4.38
N ASP A 161 16.85 -16.57 4.36
CA ASP A 161 16.83 -15.10 4.53
C ASP A 161 15.99 -14.35 3.48
N TYR A 162 15.65 -14.98 2.35
CA TYR A 162 14.90 -14.36 1.26
C TYR A 162 13.78 -15.24 0.73
N THR A 163 13.38 -16.26 1.49
CA THR A 163 12.27 -17.14 1.13
C THR A 163 11.38 -17.35 2.33
N VAL A 164 10.08 -17.03 2.15
CA VAL A 164 9.04 -17.20 3.17
C VAL A 164 7.92 -18.07 2.61
N ALA A 165 7.41 -18.99 3.43
CA ALA A 165 6.25 -19.80 3.12
C ALA A 165 5.07 -19.45 4.03
N PHE A 166 3.86 -19.48 3.44
CA PHE A 166 2.59 -19.35 4.14
C PHE A 166 1.85 -20.67 4.03
N HIS A 167 1.56 -21.29 5.16
CA HIS A 167 0.82 -22.54 5.26
C HIS A 167 -0.63 -22.24 5.64
N LEU A 168 -1.56 -22.66 4.79
CA LEU A 168 -3.00 -22.40 4.93
C LEU A 168 -3.66 -23.61 5.58
N ALA A 169 -4.42 -23.42 6.64
CA ALA A 169 -5.22 -24.49 7.26
C ALA A 169 -6.27 -25.05 6.28
N THR A 170 -6.68 -24.22 5.31
CA THR A 170 -7.55 -24.63 4.20
C THR A 170 -7.18 -23.81 2.98
N PRO A 171 -6.98 -24.44 1.81
CA PRO A 171 -6.69 -23.72 0.56
C PRO A 171 -7.77 -22.69 0.25
N ARG A 172 -7.35 -21.47 -0.13
CA ARG A 172 -8.26 -20.39 -0.53
C ARG A 172 -7.63 -19.52 -1.60
N ILE A 173 -8.45 -19.14 -2.56
CA ILE A 173 -8.01 -18.43 -3.76
C ILE A 173 -7.54 -16.99 -3.49
N ASP A 174 -8.07 -16.35 -2.47
CA ASP A 174 -7.78 -14.97 -2.09
C ASP A 174 -6.53 -14.81 -1.22
N ALA A 175 -5.95 -15.92 -0.70
CA ALA A 175 -4.77 -15.88 0.15
C ALA A 175 -3.58 -15.18 -0.52
N ILE A 176 -3.36 -15.42 -1.83
CA ILE A 176 -2.25 -14.79 -2.57
C ILE A 176 -2.36 -13.27 -2.53
N SER A 177 -3.55 -12.73 -2.76
CA SER A 177 -3.75 -11.28 -2.70
C SER A 177 -3.64 -10.76 -1.27
N GLN A 178 -4.23 -11.44 -0.29
CA GLN A 178 -4.22 -10.97 1.10
C GLN A 178 -2.81 -10.93 1.69
N VAL A 179 -2.02 -12.02 1.56
CA VAL A 179 -0.66 -12.02 2.09
C VAL A 179 0.32 -11.28 1.16
N GLY A 180 0.10 -11.33 -0.15
CA GLY A 180 1.01 -10.72 -1.12
C GLY A 180 0.96 -9.20 -1.16
N THR A 181 -0.22 -8.59 -0.99
CA THR A 181 -0.41 -7.14 -1.08
C THR A 181 -0.46 -6.42 0.26
N PHE A 182 -0.27 -7.13 1.37
CA PHE A 182 -0.11 -6.47 2.67
C PHE A 182 1.30 -5.86 2.77
N PRO A 183 1.42 -4.54 3.07
CA PRO A 183 2.70 -3.86 3.14
C PRO A 183 3.47 -4.13 4.42
#